data_37251a26085013200d39dc9e8678fd62
#
_entry.id   37251a26085013200d39dc9e8678fd62
#
_cell.length_a   1.000
_cell.length_b   1.000
_cell.length_c   1.000
_cell.angle_alpha   90.00
_cell.angle_beta   90.00
_cell.angle_gamma   90.00
#
_symmetry.space_group_name_H-M   'P 1'
#
loop_
_entity.id
_entity.type
_entity.pdbx_description
1 polymer ?
#
loop_
_entity_poly.entity_id
_entity_poly.type
_entity_poly.pdbx_seq_one_letter_code
_entity_poly.pdbx_strand_id
1 'polypeptide(L)'
;MDIKIELYNDHFENAKRYQIPRAQLIIADIPYNIGINAYGSRSDWYINGDNRNGESEKAGKTFFDTDDDFKIYNFFQFCTRLLRKEPKEKGMAPCMIIFCAWQQLNEIKDYAKKFGFNHAQPLFFIKKSSSQVLKANMRICGATEVALVLYRDKLPKFNNDGMMILDWFEWDRGCLLYTSPS
;
A
#
# COMPACT_ATOMS: atom_id res chain seq x y z
N MET A 1 27.31 8.92 9.55
CA MET A 1 26.94 8.24 8.28
C MET A 1 25.97 9.18 7.58
N ASP A 2 26.36 9.72 6.44
CA ASP A 2 25.50 10.62 5.70
C ASP A 2 24.34 9.83 5.09
N ILE A 3 23.11 10.27 5.33
CA ILE A 3 21.90 9.65 4.75
C ILE A 3 21.77 10.21 3.35
N LYS A 4 21.84 9.36 2.34
CA LYS A 4 21.55 9.72 0.95
C LYS A 4 20.08 9.49 0.66
N ILE A 5 19.38 10.54 0.20
CA ILE A 5 17.99 10.51 -0.26
C ILE A 5 17.97 10.81 -1.75
N GLU A 6 17.29 9.98 -2.53
CA GLU A 6 17.07 10.17 -3.96
C GLU A 6 15.58 10.06 -4.25
N LEU A 7 15.02 11.03 -4.97
CA LEU A 7 13.61 11.10 -5.33
C LEU A 7 13.46 11.03 -6.85
N TYR A 8 12.59 10.15 -7.31
CA TYR A 8 12.29 9.96 -8.73
C TYR A 8 10.79 10.10 -8.96
N ASN A 9 10.41 10.97 -9.88
CA ASN A 9 9.02 11.10 -10.35
C ASN A 9 8.89 10.40 -11.70
N ASP A 10 8.70 9.08 -11.66
CA ASP A 10 8.60 8.26 -12.87
C ASP A 10 7.88 6.93 -12.56
N HIS A 11 7.41 6.26 -13.59
CA HIS A 11 6.82 4.94 -13.46
C HIS A 11 7.88 3.89 -13.10
N PHE A 12 7.56 2.96 -12.19
CA PHE A 12 8.52 1.96 -11.69
C PHE A 12 9.14 1.09 -12.80
N GLU A 13 8.43 0.86 -13.90
CA GLU A 13 8.96 0.12 -15.06
C GLU A 13 10.16 0.82 -15.71
N ASN A 14 10.29 2.12 -15.51
CA ASN A 14 11.42 2.93 -15.98
C ASN A 14 12.63 2.93 -15.03
N ALA A 15 12.53 2.27 -13.88
CA ALA A 15 13.54 2.30 -12.81
C ALA A 15 14.96 1.92 -13.23
N LYS A 16 15.11 1.16 -14.32
CA LYS A 16 16.44 0.83 -14.87
C LYS A 16 17.29 2.04 -15.23
N ARG A 17 16.66 3.18 -15.56
CA ARG A 17 17.37 4.43 -15.90
C ARG A 17 18.16 4.99 -14.73
N TYR A 18 17.70 4.73 -13.51
CA TYR A 18 18.20 5.34 -12.30
C TYR A 18 19.27 4.53 -11.58
N GLN A 19 19.56 3.33 -12.06
CA GLN A 19 20.56 2.42 -11.47
C GLN A 19 20.39 2.24 -9.95
N ILE A 20 19.16 2.16 -9.50
CA ILE A 20 18.80 2.02 -8.07
C ILE A 20 19.50 0.79 -7.49
N PRO A 21 20.26 0.94 -6.40
CA PRO A 21 20.92 -0.19 -5.75
C PRO A 21 19.90 -1.18 -5.18
N ARG A 22 20.30 -2.43 -5.00
CA ARG A 22 19.42 -3.44 -4.42
C ARG A 22 19.01 -3.06 -3.00
N ALA A 23 17.71 -3.13 -2.77
CA ALA A 23 17.06 -2.73 -1.53
C ALA A 23 17.01 -3.86 -0.49
N GLN A 24 17.15 -3.50 0.76
CA GLN A 24 16.90 -4.38 1.90
C GLN A 24 15.40 -4.43 2.24
N LEU A 25 14.71 -3.31 2.06
CA LEU A 25 13.29 -3.15 2.29
C LEU A 25 12.67 -2.40 1.11
N ILE A 26 11.52 -2.86 0.67
CA ILE A 26 10.63 -2.13 -0.25
C ILE A 26 9.34 -1.82 0.51
N ILE A 27 8.95 -0.57 0.54
CA ILE A 27 7.63 -0.13 1.01
C ILE A 27 6.91 0.44 -0.21
N ALA A 28 5.75 -0.08 -0.51
CA ALA A 28 4.97 0.34 -1.66
C ALA A 28 3.51 0.54 -1.29
N ASP A 29 2.95 1.64 -1.73
CA ASP A 29 1.51 1.89 -1.78
C ASP A 29 1.10 1.75 -3.24
N ILE A 30 0.47 0.63 -3.59
CA ILE A 30 0.14 0.31 -4.97
C ILE A 30 -1.25 0.84 -5.34
N PRO A 31 -1.51 1.15 -6.63
CA PRO A 31 -2.84 1.46 -7.10
C PRO A 31 -3.84 0.36 -6.73
N TYR A 32 -5.00 0.76 -6.22
CA TYR A 32 -5.95 -0.19 -5.65
C TYR A 32 -6.81 -0.90 -6.70
N ASN A 33 -6.76 -0.49 -7.97
CA ASN A 33 -7.56 -1.05 -9.06
C ASN A 33 -9.06 -1.16 -8.73
N ILE A 34 -9.56 -0.22 -7.92
CA ILE A 34 -10.97 -0.19 -7.53
C ILE A 34 -11.80 0.67 -8.48
N GLY A 35 -11.13 1.40 -9.39
CA GLY A 35 -11.71 2.15 -10.49
C GLY A 35 -12.87 3.03 -10.05
N ILE A 36 -14.00 2.86 -10.70
CA ILE A 36 -15.24 3.61 -10.42
C ILE A 36 -15.81 3.38 -9.01
N ASN A 37 -15.33 2.41 -8.27
CA ASN A 37 -15.74 2.14 -6.89
C ASN A 37 -14.92 2.94 -5.86
N ALA A 38 -13.96 3.74 -6.31
CA ALA A 38 -13.20 4.63 -5.44
C ALA A 38 -14.04 5.85 -5.08
N TYR A 39 -14.50 5.90 -3.85
CA TYR A 39 -15.16 7.09 -3.32
C TYR A 39 -14.13 8.07 -2.77
N GLY A 40 -14.19 9.31 -3.26
CA GLY A 40 -13.31 10.36 -2.76
C GLY A 40 -13.65 10.78 -1.33
N SER A 41 -12.66 11.33 -0.68
CA SER A 41 -12.78 11.84 0.70
C SER A 41 -13.37 13.24 0.79
N ARG A 42 -13.75 13.87 -0.32
CA ARG A 42 -14.25 15.25 -0.35
C ARG A 42 -15.75 15.29 -0.09
N SER A 43 -16.17 16.25 0.72
CA SER A 43 -17.59 16.42 1.07
C SER A 43 -18.49 16.69 -0.15
N ASP A 44 -17.96 17.28 -1.21
CA ASP A 44 -18.70 17.52 -2.46
C ASP A 44 -19.11 16.23 -3.20
N TRP A 45 -18.53 15.10 -2.84
CA TRP A 45 -18.99 13.78 -3.32
C TRP A 45 -20.33 13.36 -2.73
N TYR A 46 -20.73 13.96 -1.61
CA TYR A 46 -21.94 13.56 -0.86
C TYR A 46 -22.98 14.66 -0.77
N ILE A 47 -22.60 15.95 -0.82
CA ILE A 47 -23.47 17.08 -0.52
C ILE A 47 -24.53 17.31 -1.61
N ASN A 48 -24.22 17.09 -2.86
CA ASN A 48 -25.10 17.28 -3.99
C ASN A 48 -25.48 15.97 -4.69
N GLY A 49 -25.18 14.84 -4.03
CA GLY A 49 -25.53 13.55 -4.57
C GLY A 49 -26.99 13.20 -4.34
N ASP A 50 -27.40 12.08 -4.88
CA ASP A 50 -28.65 11.45 -4.48
C ASP A 50 -28.50 10.97 -3.03
N ASN A 51 -28.80 11.88 -2.10
CA ASN A 51 -28.68 11.63 -0.67
C ASN A 51 -29.56 10.48 -0.17
N ARG A 52 -30.54 10.08 -0.92
CA ARG A 52 -31.36 8.92 -0.60
C ARG A 52 -30.61 7.64 -0.79
N ASN A 53 -29.77 7.58 -1.81
CA ASN A 53 -28.88 6.45 -2.09
C ASN A 53 -27.46 6.68 -1.57
N GLY A 54 -27.14 7.89 -1.11
CA GLY A 54 -25.82 8.25 -0.58
C GLY A 54 -24.72 8.31 -1.62
N GLU A 55 -25.07 8.46 -2.89
CA GLU A 55 -24.13 8.54 -4.00
C GLU A 55 -24.27 9.92 -4.69
N SER A 56 -23.13 10.52 -5.04
CA SER A 56 -23.12 11.76 -5.82
C SER A 56 -22.89 11.47 -7.30
N GLU A 57 -23.17 12.46 -8.17
CA GLU A 57 -22.84 12.39 -9.60
C GLU A 57 -21.33 12.14 -9.87
N LYS A 58 -20.49 12.39 -8.87
CA LYS A 58 -19.05 12.11 -8.93
C LYS A 58 -18.70 10.69 -8.50
N ALA A 59 -19.63 9.99 -7.86
CA ALA A 59 -19.45 8.57 -7.57
C ALA A 59 -19.31 7.81 -8.89
N GLY A 60 -18.41 6.87 -8.94
CA GLY A 60 -18.13 6.14 -10.16
C GLY A 60 -17.10 6.80 -11.10
N LYS A 61 -16.46 7.89 -10.73
CA LYS A 61 -15.33 8.46 -11.46
C LYS A 61 -14.03 7.97 -10.87
N THR A 62 -13.09 7.59 -11.74
CA THR A 62 -11.74 7.22 -11.34
C THR A 62 -11.00 8.44 -10.77
N PHE A 63 -10.26 8.24 -9.71
CA PHE A 63 -9.46 9.30 -9.06
C PHE A 63 -8.10 9.47 -9.73
N PHE A 64 -7.54 8.38 -10.18
CA PHE A 64 -6.21 8.31 -10.78
C PHE A 64 -6.28 7.54 -12.08
N ASP A 65 -5.62 8.02 -13.11
CA ASP A 65 -5.55 7.38 -14.43
C ASP A 65 -4.92 5.97 -14.36
N THR A 66 -4.18 5.68 -13.28
CA THR A 66 -3.48 4.40 -13.08
C THR A 66 -4.27 3.39 -12.25
N ASP A 67 -5.47 3.73 -11.79
CA ASP A 67 -6.22 2.87 -10.84
C ASP A 67 -6.87 1.66 -11.52
N ASP A 68 -6.96 1.65 -12.86
CA ASP A 68 -7.66 0.59 -13.61
C ASP A 68 -6.72 -0.43 -14.29
N ASP A 69 -5.45 -0.09 -14.49
CA ASP A 69 -4.54 -0.91 -15.30
C ASP A 69 -3.25 -1.33 -14.61
N PHE A 70 -3.13 -1.12 -13.31
CA PHE A 70 -1.94 -1.51 -12.57
C PHE A 70 -1.74 -3.04 -12.61
N LYS A 71 -0.60 -3.46 -13.18
CA LYS A 71 -0.27 -4.87 -13.36
C LYS A 71 0.58 -5.38 -12.20
N ILE A 72 -0.06 -6.05 -11.26
CA ILE A 72 0.59 -6.62 -10.07
C ILE A 72 1.76 -7.54 -10.45
N TYR A 73 1.63 -8.31 -11.55
CA TYR A 73 2.73 -9.15 -12.04
C TYR A 73 3.99 -8.35 -12.37
N ASN A 74 3.87 -7.24 -13.12
CA ASN A 74 5.02 -6.41 -13.49
C ASN A 74 5.68 -5.78 -12.26
N PHE A 75 4.85 -5.38 -11.29
CA PHE A 75 5.33 -4.86 -10.02
C PHE A 75 6.15 -5.90 -9.24
N PHE A 76 5.65 -7.12 -9.11
CA PHE A 76 6.41 -8.20 -8.46
C PHE A 76 7.70 -8.54 -9.20
N GLN A 77 7.68 -8.54 -10.53
CA GLN A 77 8.89 -8.74 -11.33
C GLN A 77 9.93 -7.66 -11.06
N PHE A 78 9.51 -6.40 -10.97
CA PHE A 78 10.37 -5.27 -10.60
C PHE A 78 10.93 -5.44 -9.18
N CYS A 79 10.08 -5.65 -8.19
CA CYS A 79 10.47 -5.78 -6.79
C CYS A 79 11.44 -6.94 -6.56
N THR A 80 11.20 -8.08 -7.20
CA THR A 80 12.08 -9.26 -7.08
C THR A 80 13.49 -8.99 -7.58
N ARG A 81 13.64 -8.17 -8.62
CA ARG A 81 14.94 -7.75 -9.15
C ARG A 81 15.62 -6.70 -8.27
N LEU A 82 14.80 -5.83 -7.66
CA LEU A 82 15.30 -4.74 -6.80
C LEU A 82 15.73 -5.25 -5.43
N LEU A 83 15.07 -6.24 -4.86
CA LEU A 83 15.44 -6.79 -3.57
C LEU A 83 16.81 -7.49 -3.60
N ARG A 84 17.52 -7.39 -2.48
CA ARG A 84 18.73 -8.17 -2.22
C ARG A 84 18.42 -9.66 -2.21
N LYS A 85 19.44 -10.48 -2.44
CA LYS A 85 19.33 -11.92 -2.21
C LYS A 85 19.26 -12.19 -0.70
N GLU A 86 18.61 -13.28 -0.32
CA GLU A 86 18.62 -13.71 1.08
C GLU A 86 20.03 -14.03 1.56
N PRO A 87 20.44 -13.47 2.71
CA PRO A 87 21.73 -13.80 3.30
C PRO A 87 21.71 -15.22 3.90
N LYS A 88 22.89 -15.76 4.22
CA LYS A 88 22.98 -17.04 4.94
C LYS A 88 22.48 -16.91 6.37
N GLU A 89 22.67 -15.75 6.98
CA GLU A 89 22.27 -15.48 8.37
C GLU A 89 20.74 -15.33 8.50
N LYS A 90 20.21 -15.87 9.58
CA LYS A 90 18.81 -15.72 9.94
C LYS A 90 18.55 -14.28 10.46
N GLY A 91 17.33 -13.78 10.28
CA GLY A 91 16.94 -12.47 10.81
C GLY A 91 17.53 -11.27 10.06
N MET A 92 18.05 -11.47 8.86
CA MET A 92 18.65 -10.42 8.02
C MET A 92 18.10 -10.44 6.59
N ALA A 93 17.02 -11.17 6.34
CA ALA A 93 16.44 -11.27 5.01
C ALA A 93 15.81 -9.95 4.56
N PRO A 94 15.85 -9.63 3.26
CA PRO A 94 15.08 -8.53 2.72
C PRO A 94 13.59 -8.86 2.71
N CYS A 95 12.75 -7.81 2.81
CA CYS A 95 11.31 -7.96 2.77
C CYS A 95 10.64 -6.83 1.99
N MET A 96 9.35 -6.99 1.75
CA MET A 96 8.49 -5.97 1.18
C MET A 96 7.31 -5.70 2.12
N ILE A 97 6.88 -4.46 2.18
CA ILE A 97 5.62 -4.03 2.81
C ILE A 97 4.78 -3.40 1.70
N ILE A 98 3.65 -4.01 1.39
CA ILE A 98 2.78 -3.55 0.30
C ILE A 98 1.44 -3.16 0.88
N PHE A 99 1.10 -1.87 0.79
CA PHE A 99 -0.26 -1.37 1.04
C PHE A 99 -1.11 -1.65 -0.19
N CYS A 100 -2.32 -2.15 0.05
CA CYS A 100 -3.22 -2.58 -1.01
C CYS A 100 -4.68 -2.54 -0.58
N ALA A 101 -5.59 -2.57 -1.53
CA ALA A 101 -7.00 -2.74 -1.25
C ALA A 101 -7.30 -4.14 -0.72
N TRP A 102 -8.35 -4.23 0.09
CA TRP A 102 -8.85 -5.51 0.60
C TRP A 102 -9.12 -6.53 -0.52
N GLN A 103 -9.64 -6.06 -1.65
CA GLN A 103 -9.96 -6.89 -2.81
C GLN A 103 -8.73 -7.51 -3.47
N GLN A 104 -7.57 -6.84 -3.37
CA GLN A 104 -6.32 -7.27 -3.98
C GLN A 104 -5.55 -8.30 -3.15
N LEU A 105 -5.90 -8.50 -1.88
CA LEU A 105 -5.10 -9.32 -0.95
C LEU A 105 -4.82 -10.73 -1.45
N ASN A 106 -5.81 -11.40 -2.04
CA ASN A 106 -5.63 -12.77 -2.53
C ASN A 106 -4.73 -12.78 -3.77
N GLU A 107 -4.94 -11.87 -4.70
CA GLU A 107 -4.13 -11.76 -5.90
C GLU A 107 -2.67 -11.45 -5.55
N ILE A 108 -2.43 -10.51 -4.62
CA ILE A 108 -1.08 -10.20 -4.15
C ILE A 108 -0.41 -11.41 -3.51
N LYS A 109 -1.10 -12.16 -2.68
CA LYS A 109 -0.55 -13.39 -2.07
C LYS A 109 -0.22 -14.45 -3.12
N ASP A 110 -1.06 -14.60 -4.15
CA ASP A 110 -0.81 -15.54 -5.23
C ASP A 110 0.41 -15.16 -6.07
N TYR A 111 0.56 -13.88 -6.41
CA TYR A 111 1.76 -13.41 -7.09
C TYR A 111 2.98 -13.48 -6.18
N ALA A 112 2.86 -13.10 -4.92
CA ALA A 112 3.95 -13.23 -3.96
C ALA A 112 4.52 -14.65 -3.96
N LYS A 113 3.65 -15.65 -3.86
CA LYS A 113 4.05 -17.07 -3.89
C LYS A 113 4.72 -17.45 -5.22
N LYS A 114 4.19 -17.00 -6.36
CA LYS A 114 4.81 -17.24 -7.69
C LYS A 114 6.21 -16.66 -7.79
N PHE A 115 6.48 -15.55 -7.10
CA PHE A 115 7.80 -14.89 -7.07
C PHE A 115 8.68 -15.31 -5.89
N GLY A 116 8.30 -16.38 -5.18
CA GLY A 116 9.09 -17.00 -4.12
C GLY A 116 8.99 -16.32 -2.76
N PHE A 117 7.98 -15.49 -2.52
CA PHE A 117 7.64 -14.96 -1.20
C PHE A 117 6.66 -15.92 -0.54
N ASN A 118 7.19 -16.82 0.28
CA ASN A 118 6.42 -17.92 0.88
C ASN A 118 5.64 -17.49 2.12
N HIS A 119 5.94 -16.33 2.65
CA HIS A 119 5.32 -15.80 3.87
C HIS A 119 4.68 -14.43 3.60
N ALA A 120 3.46 -14.26 4.10
CA ALA A 120 2.69 -13.03 4.05
C ALA A 120 2.04 -12.77 5.41
N GLN A 121 2.44 -11.70 6.09
CA GLN A 121 1.87 -11.28 7.36
C GLN A 121 1.09 -9.99 7.16
N PRO A 122 -0.21 -9.94 7.47
CA PRO A 122 -0.98 -8.70 7.39
C PRO A 122 -0.62 -7.76 8.54
N LEU A 123 -0.64 -6.46 8.23
CA LEU A 123 -0.62 -5.36 9.19
C LEU A 123 -1.84 -4.48 8.93
N PHE A 124 -2.49 -4.03 9.98
CA PHE A 124 -3.69 -3.21 9.90
C PHE A 124 -3.42 -1.80 10.46
N PHE A 125 -3.78 -0.79 9.69
CA PHE A 125 -3.66 0.60 10.10
C PHE A 125 -5.06 1.16 10.32
N ILE A 126 -5.39 1.52 11.55
CA ILE A 126 -6.71 1.97 11.96
C ILE A 126 -6.69 3.50 12.06
N LYS A 127 -7.47 4.14 11.20
CA LYS A 127 -7.66 5.60 11.22
C LYS A 127 -8.74 5.95 12.25
N LYS A 128 -8.46 6.84 13.17
CA LYS A 128 -9.48 7.34 14.14
C LYS A 128 -10.63 8.08 13.47
N SER A 129 -10.42 8.57 12.26
CA SER A 129 -11.45 9.17 11.44
C SER A 129 -11.14 8.94 9.96
N SER A 130 -12.16 8.64 9.20
CA SER A 130 -12.04 8.48 7.75
C SER A 130 -13.17 9.21 7.06
N SER A 131 -12.84 9.84 5.93
CA SER A 131 -13.79 10.42 5.02
C SER A 131 -14.05 9.51 3.79
N GLN A 132 -13.37 8.38 3.71
CA GLN A 132 -13.58 7.42 2.64
C GLN A 132 -14.86 6.63 2.91
N VAL A 133 -15.85 6.80 2.06
CA VAL A 133 -17.08 6.02 2.13
C VAL A 133 -16.94 4.76 1.31
N LEU A 134 -17.05 3.61 1.94
CA LEU A 134 -16.99 2.30 1.29
C LEU A 134 -18.33 1.91 0.66
N LYS A 135 -19.41 2.26 1.33
CA LYS A 135 -20.78 2.00 0.86
C LYS A 135 -21.71 3.10 1.36
N ALA A 136 -22.01 4.05 0.51
CA ALA A 136 -22.73 5.28 0.88
C ALA A 136 -24.14 5.00 1.42
N ASN A 137 -24.93 4.18 0.74
CA ASN A 137 -26.29 3.84 1.17
C ASN A 137 -26.34 3.01 2.47
N MET A 138 -25.24 2.32 2.83
CA MET A 138 -25.10 1.63 4.11
C MET A 138 -24.38 2.48 5.16
N ARG A 139 -23.91 3.68 4.80
CA ARG A 139 -23.16 4.60 5.65
C ARG A 139 -21.90 3.99 6.28
N ILE A 140 -21.21 3.12 5.53
CA ILE A 140 -19.97 2.48 5.96
C ILE A 140 -18.80 3.31 5.45
N CYS A 141 -17.96 3.76 6.38
CA CYS A 141 -16.69 4.45 6.10
C CYS A 141 -15.51 3.51 6.27
N GLY A 142 -14.55 3.58 5.35
CA GLY A 142 -13.30 2.82 5.43
C GLY A 142 -12.33 3.49 6.39
N ALA A 143 -12.16 2.92 7.57
CA ALA A 143 -11.21 3.40 8.58
C ALA A 143 -9.97 2.52 8.72
N THR A 144 -9.88 1.44 7.96
CA THR A 144 -8.78 0.50 8.04
C THR A 144 -8.04 0.42 6.71
N GLU A 145 -6.72 0.53 6.75
CA GLU A 145 -5.85 0.17 5.64
C GLU A 145 -5.09 -1.10 5.99
N VAL A 146 -4.80 -1.91 4.98
CA VAL A 146 -4.07 -3.14 5.15
C VAL A 146 -2.76 -3.09 4.36
N ALA A 147 -1.70 -3.59 4.98
CA ALA A 147 -0.45 -3.87 4.30
C ALA A 147 -0.05 -5.33 4.51
N LEU A 148 0.69 -5.89 3.57
CA LEU A 148 1.28 -7.21 3.68
C LEU A 148 2.79 -7.10 3.80
N VAL A 149 3.35 -7.69 4.86
CA VAL A 149 4.79 -7.95 4.96
C VAL A 149 5.08 -9.25 4.25
N LEU A 150 5.82 -9.18 3.15
CA LEU A 150 6.15 -10.33 2.31
C LEU A 150 7.64 -10.65 2.42
N TYR A 151 7.98 -11.89 2.70
CA TYR A 151 9.36 -12.37 2.72
C TYR A 151 9.46 -13.81 2.21
N ARG A 152 10.67 -14.22 1.83
CA ARG A 152 10.92 -15.54 1.26
C ARG A 152 10.94 -16.60 2.36
N ASP A 153 12.06 -17.24 2.58
CA ASP A 153 12.17 -18.35 3.54
C ASP A 153 12.73 -17.92 4.89
N LYS A 154 13.55 -16.87 4.89
CA LYS A 154 14.20 -16.38 6.11
C LYS A 154 13.53 -15.12 6.63
N LEU A 155 13.45 -15.03 7.96
CA LEU A 155 12.89 -13.87 8.63
C LEU A 155 13.70 -12.59 8.33
N PRO A 156 13.04 -11.49 8.01
CA PRO A 156 13.66 -10.18 7.96
C PRO A 156 14.07 -9.72 9.36
N LYS A 157 14.91 -8.69 9.40
CA LYS A 157 15.27 -8.05 10.66
C LYS A 157 14.11 -7.14 11.11
N PHE A 158 13.60 -7.43 12.29
CA PHE A 158 12.68 -6.56 13.00
C PHE A 158 13.42 -5.89 14.17
N ASN A 159 13.25 -4.58 14.30
CA ASN A 159 13.88 -3.79 15.34
C ASN A 159 12.82 -3.39 16.37
N ASN A 160 12.39 -4.37 17.16
CA ASN A 160 11.34 -4.25 18.17
C ASN A 160 11.85 -4.51 19.58
N ASP A 161 13.17 -4.43 19.79
CA ASP A 161 13.85 -4.66 21.08
C ASP A 161 13.44 -5.98 21.78
N GLY A 162 13.10 -6.99 20.98
CA GLY A 162 12.63 -8.29 21.47
C GLY A 162 11.19 -8.29 22.00
N MET A 163 10.50 -7.18 21.91
CA MET A 163 9.12 -7.06 22.35
C MET A 163 8.15 -7.60 21.29
N MET A 164 7.06 -8.19 21.73
CA MET A 164 5.95 -8.50 20.86
C MET A 164 5.22 -7.21 20.47
N ILE A 165 4.92 -7.06 19.16
CA ILE A 165 4.09 -5.98 18.66
C ILE A 165 2.75 -6.54 18.17
N LEU A 166 1.72 -5.72 18.24
CA LEU A 166 0.42 -6.04 17.66
C LEU A 166 0.50 -5.89 16.13
N ASP A 167 -0.34 -6.62 15.43
CA ASP A 167 -0.45 -6.53 13.98
C ASP A 167 -1.34 -5.34 13.52
N TRP A 168 -1.71 -4.46 14.41
CA TRP A 168 -2.48 -3.26 14.12
C TRP A 168 -1.86 -2.02 14.77
N PHE A 169 -2.06 -0.86 14.11
CA PHE A 169 -1.53 0.43 14.51
C PHE A 169 -2.63 1.48 14.40
N GLU A 170 -2.77 2.32 15.43
CA GLU A 170 -3.63 3.49 15.34
C GLU A 170 -2.91 4.62 14.57
N TRP A 171 -3.65 5.23 13.66
CA TRP A 171 -3.17 6.35 12.87
C TRP A 171 -3.90 7.63 13.29
N ASP A 172 -3.17 8.55 13.91
CA ASP A 172 -3.69 9.87 14.25
C ASP A 172 -3.55 10.85 13.09
N ARG A 173 -4.59 11.67 12.87
CA ARG A 173 -4.56 12.74 11.85
C ARG A 173 -3.45 13.77 12.07
N GLY A 174 -2.91 13.89 13.27
CA GLY A 174 -1.82 14.82 13.59
C GLY A 174 -0.53 14.61 12.79
N CYS A 175 -0.32 13.43 12.21
CA CYS A 175 0.83 13.15 11.33
C CYS A 175 0.69 13.72 9.91
N LEU A 176 -0.52 14.13 9.49
CA LEU A 176 -0.76 14.64 8.13
C LEU A 176 -0.58 16.18 8.00
N LEU A 177 -0.30 16.87 9.09
CA LEU A 177 -0.13 18.33 9.10
C LEU A 177 1.17 18.82 8.46
N TYR A 178 2.06 17.93 8.03
CA TYR A 178 3.38 18.33 7.49
C TYR A 178 3.50 18.27 5.97
N THR A 179 2.44 17.98 5.23
CA THR A 179 2.54 17.79 3.78
C THR A 179 1.65 18.70 2.94
N SER A 180 1.21 19.83 3.43
CA SER A 180 0.64 20.86 2.59
C SER A 180 1.54 22.09 2.61
N PRO A 181 2.44 22.29 1.64
CA PRO A 181 2.91 23.61 1.32
C PRO A 181 1.73 24.36 0.71
N SER A 182 1.40 25.47 1.36
CA SER A 182 0.49 26.51 0.86
C SER A 182 0.90 27.00 -0.53
#